data_23f5fdc4f1545132967b88807b92458e
#
_entry.id   23f5fdc4f1545132967b88807b92458e
#
_cell.length_a   1.000
_cell.length_b   1.000
_cell.length_c   1.000
_cell.angle_alpha   90.00
_cell.angle_beta   90.00
_cell.angle_gamma   90.00
#
_symmetry.space_group_name_H-M   'P 1'
#
loop_
_entity.id
_entity.type
_entity.pdbx_description
1 polymer ?
#
loop_
_entity_poly.entity_id
_entity_poly.type
_entity_poly.pdbx_seq_one_letter_code
_entity_poly.pdbx_strand_id
1 'polypeptide(L)'
;MRAQSLMFAALLVLLPADYAKACWEESASKYGINPYLLYAIAKTESGLNARAINHNRNGTYDIGLMQINSRWLPILHKYGLQEDELFNPCTSIQVGAWILAQNIARLGNTWDAVGAYNASAPDLRLRYALKVYRNLPPELRMREEQE
;
A
#
# COMPACT_ATOMS: atom_id res chain seq x y z
N MET A 1 27.19 34.14 42.35
CA MET A 1 26.03 33.86 41.49
C MET A 1 26.40 32.70 40.56
N ARG A 2 25.81 31.54 40.78
CA ARG A 2 26.06 30.35 39.95
C ARG A 2 24.98 30.31 38.86
N ALA A 3 25.39 30.43 37.60
CA ALA A 3 24.52 30.23 36.45
C ALA A 3 24.28 28.75 36.28
N GLN A 4 23.05 28.30 36.47
CA GLN A 4 22.63 26.95 36.11
C GLN A 4 22.28 26.91 34.61
N SER A 5 23.16 26.29 33.84
CA SER A 5 22.87 25.95 32.43
C SER A 5 21.83 24.84 32.39
N LEU A 6 20.60 25.18 31.98
CA LEU A 6 19.58 24.23 31.63
C LEU A 6 19.93 23.62 30.25
N MET A 7 20.48 22.41 30.25
CA MET A 7 20.61 21.60 29.06
C MET A 7 19.21 21.10 28.67
N PHE A 8 18.62 21.69 27.62
CA PHE A 8 17.48 21.09 26.93
C PHE A 8 17.98 19.88 26.15
N ALA A 9 17.78 18.70 26.70
CA ALA A 9 17.92 17.46 25.92
C ALA A 9 16.79 17.42 24.91
N ALA A 10 17.11 17.68 23.64
CA ALA A 10 16.22 17.43 22.52
C ALA A 10 15.97 15.91 22.46
N LEU A 11 14.78 15.50 22.92
CA LEU A 11 14.32 14.13 22.78
C LEU A 11 14.04 13.90 21.29
N LEU A 12 15.00 13.34 20.57
CA LEU A 12 14.81 12.85 19.21
C LEU A 12 13.83 11.69 19.30
N VAL A 13 12.55 11.94 19.03
CA VAL A 13 11.56 10.89 18.85
C VAL A 13 11.91 10.21 17.53
N LEU A 14 12.74 9.18 17.59
CA LEU A 14 12.89 8.18 16.55
C LEU A 14 11.52 7.48 16.44
N LEU A 15 10.70 7.89 15.48
CA LEU A 15 9.52 7.09 15.08
C LEU A 15 10.08 5.76 14.57
N PRO A 16 9.74 4.64 15.21
CA PRO A 16 10.45 3.41 14.96
C PRO A 16 10.09 2.84 13.58
N ALA A 17 11.10 2.30 12.90
CA ALA A 17 10.92 1.44 11.72
C ALA A 17 9.90 0.31 11.98
N ASP A 18 9.71 -0.09 13.23
CA ASP A 18 8.72 -1.04 13.70
C ASP A 18 7.27 -0.62 13.46
N TYR A 19 6.94 0.68 13.51
CA TYR A 19 5.57 1.15 13.27
C TYR A 19 5.13 0.94 11.81
N ALA A 20 6.01 1.24 10.86
CA ALA A 20 5.73 1.00 9.44
C ALA A 20 5.59 -0.50 9.14
N LYS A 21 6.45 -1.33 9.74
CA LYS A 21 6.39 -2.80 9.61
C LYS A 21 5.08 -3.36 10.17
N ALA A 22 4.63 -2.88 11.33
CA ALA A 22 3.38 -3.31 11.95
C ALA A 22 2.16 -3.09 11.04
N CYS A 23 2.08 -1.96 10.30
CA CYS A 23 0.96 -1.71 9.39
C CYS A 23 0.88 -2.70 8.23
N TRP A 24 2.03 -3.14 7.67
CA TRP A 24 2.06 -4.15 6.61
C TRP A 24 1.56 -5.50 7.13
N GLU A 25 2.07 -5.93 8.28
CA GLU A 25 1.75 -7.21 8.88
C GLU A 25 0.28 -7.27 9.34
N GLU A 26 -0.22 -6.21 10.00
CA GLU A 26 -1.61 -6.12 10.46
C GLU A 26 -2.59 -6.15 9.28
N SER A 27 -2.38 -5.30 8.27
CA SER A 27 -3.27 -5.23 7.11
C SER A 27 -3.27 -6.53 6.30
N ALA A 28 -2.09 -7.14 6.14
CA ALA A 28 -1.94 -8.41 5.43
C ALA A 28 -2.61 -9.57 6.18
N SER A 29 -2.37 -9.67 7.48
CA SER A 29 -2.95 -10.71 8.34
C SER A 29 -4.47 -10.70 8.33
N LYS A 30 -5.08 -9.50 8.35
CA LYS A 30 -6.54 -9.32 8.30
C LYS A 30 -7.21 -10.02 7.11
N TYR A 31 -6.52 -10.12 5.99
CA TYR A 31 -7.05 -10.68 4.74
C TYR A 31 -6.32 -11.94 4.26
N GLY A 32 -5.40 -12.49 5.04
CA GLY A 32 -4.59 -13.64 4.63
C GLY A 32 -3.67 -13.37 3.44
N ILE A 33 -3.17 -12.14 3.31
CA ILE A 33 -2.30 -11.68 2.23
C ILE A 33 -0.84 -11.69 2.72
N ASN A 34 0.11 -11.97 1.83
CA ASN A 34 1.52 -11.83 2.16
C ASN A 34 1.88 -10.33 2.30
N PRO A 35 2.45 -9.86 3.43
CA PRO A 35 2.80 -8.45 3.63
C PRO A 35 3.80 -7.92 2.60
N TYR A 36 4.70 -8.75 2.10
CA TYR A 36 5.64 -8.37 1.03
C TYR A 36 4.93 -8.10 -0.31
N LEU A 37 3.78 -8.73 -0.57
CA LEU A 37 2.97 -8.45 -1.74
C LEU A 37 2.36 -7.04 -1.64
N LEU A 38 1.82 -6.65 -0.50
CA LEU A 38 1.32 -5.28 -0.28
C LEU A 38 2.44 -4.25 -0.44
N TYR A 39 3.61 -4.53 0.10
CA TYR A 39 4.79 -3.67 -0.07
C TYR A 39 5.19 -3.54 -1.54
N ALA A 40 5.22 -4.64 -2.29
CA ALA A 40 5.55 -4.64 -3.72
C ALA A 40 4.53 -3.85 -4.55
N ILE A 41 3.24 -3.92 -4.20
CA ILE A 41 2.18 -3.09 -4.80
C ILE A 41 2.46 -1.61 -4.52
N ALA A 42 2.66 -1.21 -3.26
CA ALA A 42 2.94 0.19 -2.92
C ALA A 42 4.19 0.73 -3.62
N LYS A 43 5.24 -0.09 -3.73
CA LYS A 43 6.45 0.26 -4.46
C LYS A 43 6.18 0.46 -5.96
N THR A 44 5.31 -0.37 -6.54
CA THR A 44 4.87 -0.26 -7.94
C THR A 44 4.02 0.99 -8.17
N GLU A 45 3.11 1.29 -7.24
CA GLU A 45 2.13 2.37 -7.36
C GLU A 45 2.73 3.77 -7.17
N SER A 46 3.44 3.97 -6.09
CA SER A 46 3.91 5.31 -5.67
C SER A 46 5.42 5.41 -5.46
N GLY A 47 6.17 4.32 -5.61
CA GLY A 47 7.56 4.27 -5.16
C GLY A 47 7.68 4.47 -3.64
N LEU A 48 6.67 4.06 -2.88
CA LEU A 48 6.55 4.24 -1.43
C LEU A 48 6.36 5.71 -0.99
N ASN A 49 5.82 6.55 -1.87
CA ASN A 49 5.50 7.94 -1.56
C ASN A 49 4.07 8.08 -1.00
N ALA A 50 3.95 8.29 0.31
CA ALA A 50 2.66 8.44 0.97
C ALA A 50 1.88 9.70 0.54
N ARG A 51 2.54 10.69 -0.06
CA ARG A 51 1.92 11.95 -0.51
C ARG A 51 1.69 12.02 -2.01
N ALA A 52 1.85 10.90 -2.73
CA ALA A 52 1.64 10.85 -4.17
C ALA A 52 0.18 11.11 -4.54
N ILE A 53 -0.03 11.92 -5.57
CA ILE A 53 -1.31 12.10 -6.27
C ILE A 53 -1.02 12.00 -7.77
N ASN A 54 -1.79 11.16 -8.47
CA ASN A 54 -1.71 11.04 -9.92
C ASN A 54 -3.08 11.20 -10.55
N HIS A 55 -3.21 12.14 -11.49
CA HIS A 55 -4.46 12.42 -12.20
C HIS A 55 -4.59 11.53 -13.44
N ASN A 56 -5.76 10.93 -13.62
CA ASN A 56 -6.08 10.06 -14.73
C ASN A 56 -6.84 10.82 -15.84
N ARG A 57 -6.74 10.35 -17.07
CA ARG A 57 -7.43 11.00 -18.23
C ARG A 57 -8.96 10.97 -18.14
N ASN A 58 -9.52 10.04 -17.36
CA ASN A 58 -10.97 9.90 -17.16
C ASN A 58 -11.52 10.78 -16.04
N GLY A 59 -10.72 11.72 -15.51
CA GLY A 59 -11.10 12.64 -14.44
C GLY A 59 -10.97 12.07 -13.02
N THR A 60 -10.63 10.81 -12.86
CA THR A 60 -10.29 10.25 -11.55
C THR A 60 -8.84 10.56 -11.16
N TYR A 61 -8.50 10.36 -9.92
CA TYR A 61 -7.12 10.50 -9.44
C TYR A 61 -6.83 9.43 -8.39
N ASP A 62 -5.55 9.15 -8.20
CA ASP A 62 -5.04 8.12 -7.32
C ASP A 62 -4.27 8.75 -6.17
N ILE A 63 -4.50 8.27 -4.93
CA ILE A 63 -4.13 8.96 -3.70
C ILE A 63 -3.21 8.08 -2.86
N GLY A 64 -2.09 8.67 -2.42
CA GLY A 64 -1.24 8.16 -1.36
C GLY A 64 -0.39 6.96 -1.73
N LEU A 65 0.10 6.27 -0.69
CA LEU A 65 1.06 5.18 -0.78
C LEU A 65 0.63 4.06 -1.71
N MET A 66 -0.64 3.65 -1.59
CA MET A 66 -1.25 2.54 -2.34
C MET A 66 -2.03 3.00 -3.58
N GLN A 67 -1.99 4.30 -3.92
CA GLN A 67 -2.66 4.92 -5.07
C GLN A 67 -4.15 4.54 -5.16
N ILE A 68 -4.86 4.81 -4.06
CA ILE A 68 -6.29 4.55 -3.96
C ILE A 68 -7.05 5.48 -4.90
N ASN A 69 -7.75 4.91 -5.88
CA ASN A 69 -8.49 5.70 -6.87
C ASN A 69 -9.68 6.43 -6.23
N SER A 70 -9.89 7.68 -6.61
CA SER A 70 -10.95 8.55 -6.09
C SER A 70 -12.37 7.98 -6.24
N ARG A 71 -12.59 7.02 -7.15
CA ARG A 71 -13.87 6.29 -7.28
C ARG A 71 -14.27 5.52 -6.02
N TRP A 72 -13.30 5.20 -5.16
CA TRP A 72 -13.57 4.52 -3.88
C TRP A 72 -14.08 5.46 -2.80
N LEU A 73 -13.87 6.78 -2.92
CA LEU A 73 -14.22 7.77 -1.89
C LEU A 73 -15.69 7.67 -1.44
N PRO A 74 -16.71 7.52 -2.33
CA PRO A 74 -18.09 7.38 -1.88
C PRO A 74 -18.34 6.17 -0.99
N ILE A 75 -17.58 5.08 -1.19
CA ILE A 75 -17.67 3.88 -0.36
C ILE A 75 -16.91 4.10 0.95
N LEU A 76 -15.70 4.64 0.89
CA LEU A 76 -14.86 4.92 2.07
C LEU A 76 -15.54 5.89 3.03
N HIS A 77 -16.21 6.94 2.52
CA HIS A 77 -17.00 7.87 3.34
C HIS A 77 -18.11 7.18 4.14
N LYS A 78 -18.75 6.12 3.59
CA LYS A 78 -19.75 5.32 4.33
C LYS A 78 -19.14 4.57 5.52
N TYR A 79 -17.84 4.29 5.46
CA TYR A 79 -17.08 3.69 6.58
C TYR A 79 -16.39 4.73 7.47
N GLY A 80 -16.68 6.03 7.27
CA GLY A 80 -16.13 7.12 8.07
C GLY A 80 -14.73 7.57 7.68
N LEU A 81 -14.15 7.05 6.59
CA LEU A 81 -12.84 7.46 6.09
C LEU A 81 -12.93 8.66 5.16
N GLN A 82 -12.14 9.69 5.44
CA GLN A 82 -12.04 10.88 4.61
C GLN A 82 -10.84 10.78 3.65
N GLU A 83 -10.86 11.59 2.59
CA GLU A 83 -9.83 11.57 1.55
C GLU A 83 -8.42 11.86 2.09
N ASP A 84 -8.27 12.83 2.99
CA ASP A 84 -7.00 13.23 3.58
C ASP A 84 -6.36 12.12 4.44
N GLU A 85 -7.16 11.21 4.99
CA GLU A 85 -6.66 10.04 5.74
C GLU A 85 -5.92 9.04 4.85
N LEU A 86 -6.15 9.06 3.52
CA LEU A 86 -5.43 8.20 2.57
C LEU A 86 -3.94 8.59 2.39
N PHE A 87 -3.53 9.77 2.87
CA PHE A 87 -2.12 10.15 2.97
C PHE A 87 -1.44 9.58 4.22
N ASN A 88 -2.19 9.05 5.18
CA ASN A 88 -1.63 8.26 6.27
C ASN A 88 -1.20 6.89 5.71
N PRO A 89 0.08 6.49 5.84
CA PRO A 89 0.56 5.24 5.27
C PRO A 89 -0.23 4.01 5.73
N CYS A 90 -0.53 3.91 7.03
CA CYS A 90 -1.26 2.75 7.57
C CYS A 90 -2.69 2.68 7.04
N THR A 91 -3.40 3.80 6.97
CA THR A 91 -4.74 3.87 6.37
C THR A 91 -4.70 3.47 4.89
N SER A 92 -3.74 4.00 4.14
CA SER A 92 -3.56 3.66 2.72
C SER A 92 -3.30 2.17 2.52
N ILE A 93 -2.42 1.56 3.33
CA ILE A 93 -2.12 0.11 3.30
C ILE A 93 -3.38 -0.71 3.62
N GLN A 94 -4.15 -0.34 4.64
CA GLN A 94 -5.39 -1.04 5.01
C GLN A 94 -6.43 -1.01 3.89
N VAL A 95 -6.63 0.15 3.27
CA VAL A 95 -7.57 0.29 2.13
C VAL A 95 -7.07 -0.49 0.92
N GLY A 96 -5.78 -0.40 0.59
CA GLY A 96 -5.18 -1.18 -0.49
C GLY A 96 -5.29 -2.68 -0.29
N ALA A 97 -5.04 -3.17 0.93
CA ALA A 97 -5.21 -4.58 1.28
C ALA A 97 -6.68 -5.02 1.14
N TRP A 98 -7.63 -4.20 1.55
CA TRP A 98 -9.06 -4.46 1.37
C TRP A 98 -9.45 -4.54 -0.12
N ILE A 99 -8.96 -3.64 -0.96
CA ILE A 99 -9.19 -3.67 -2.42
C ILE A 99 -8.62 -4.96 -3.03
N LEU A 100 -7.38 -5.33 -2.68
CA LEU A 100 -6.76 -6.56 -3.14
C LEU A 100 -7.55 -7.79 -2.69
N ALA A 101 -8.01 -7.81 -1.43
CA ALA A 101 -8.82 -8.89 -0.89
C ALA A 101 -10.12 -9.11 -1.68
N GLN A 102 -10.78 -8.03 -2.12
CA GLN A 102 -11.97 -8.12 -2.98
C GLN A 102 -11.64 -8.73 -4.36
N ASN A 103 -10.49 -8.38 -4.93
CA ASN A 103 -10.03 -8.99 -6.18
C ASN A 103 -9.74 -10.48 -6.00
N ILE A 104 -9.09 -10.87 -4.88
CA ILE A 104 -8.82 -12.27 -4.55
C ILE A 104 -10.13 -13.05 -4.34
N ALA A 105 -11.10 -12.48 -3.66
CA ALA A 105 -12.41 -13.11 -3.46
C ALA A 105 -13.13 -13.38 -4.80
N ARG A 106 -12.96 -12.50 -5.79
CA ARG A 106 -13.59 -12.59 -7.11
C ARG A 106 -12.81 -13.46 -8.10
N LEU A 107 -11.49 -13.41 -8.09
CA LEU A 107 -10.61 -14.00 -9.12
C LEU A 107 -9.72 -15.13 -8.58
N GLY A 108 -9.86 -15.48 -7.30
CA GLY A 108 -8.97 -16.40 -6.62
C GLY A 108 -7.65 -15.76 -6.19
N ASN A 109 -6.85 -16.50 -5.44
CA ASN A 109 -5.51 -16.07 -5.02
C ASN A 109 -4.52 -16.26 -6.18
N THR A 110 -4.56 -15.37 -7.13
CA THR A 110 -3.84 -15.44 -8.41
C THR A 110 -3.17 -14.12 -8.77
N TRP A 111 -2.19 -14.18 -9.66
CA TRP A 111 -1.58 -12.97 -10.25
C TRP A 111 -2.58 -12.14 -11.08
N ASP A 112 -3.67 -12.73 -11.58
CA ASP A 112 -4.76 -11.98 -12.22
C ASP A 112 -5.48 -11.08 -11.20
N ALA A 113 -5.70 -11.57 -9.97
CA ALA A 113 -6.25 -10.75 -8.88
C ALA A 113 -5.33 -9.57 -8.51
N VAL A 114 -4.02 -9.79 -8.49
CA VAL A 114 -3.03 -8.72 -8.31
C VAL A 114 -3.10 -7.73 -9.48
N GLY A 115 -3.14 -8.22 -10.71
CA GLY A 115 -3.29 -7.40 -11.92
C GLY A 115 -4.55 -6.54 -11.92
N ALA A 116 -5.66 -7.09 -11.40
CA ALA A 116 -6.94 -6.40 -11.27
C ALA A 116 -6.93 -5.23 -10.26
N TYR A 117 -5.87 -5.09 -9.46
CA TYR A 117 -5.68 -3.92 -8.62
C TYR A 117 -5.59 -2.63 -9.43
N ASN A 118 -4.93 -2.69 -10.60
CA ASN A 118 -4.70 -1.53 -11.47
C ASN A 118 -5.53 -1.55 -12.76
N ALA A 119 -5.87 -2.73 -13.30
CA ALA A 119 -6.43 -2.84 -14.65
C ALA A 119 -7.64 -3.76 -14.75
N SER A 120 -8.52 -3.46 -15.72
CA SER A 120 -9.67 -4.30 -16.05
C SER A 120 -9.36 -5.29 -17.17
N ALA A 121 -8.61 -4.89 -18.19
CA ALA A 121 -8.28 -5.73 -19.35
C ALA A 121 -7.20 -6.77 -18.99
N PRO A 122 -7.34 -8.04 -19.43
CA PRO A 122 -6.45 -9.13 -19.04
C PRO A 122 -4.96 -8.89 -19.39
N ASP A 123 -4.68 -8.34 -20.55
CA ASP A 123 -3.30 -8.01 -20.97
C ASP A 123 -2.65 -6.92 -20.10
N LEU A 124 -3.43 -5.93 -19.69
CA LEU A 124 -2.99 -4.88 -18.78
C LEU A 124 -2.79 -5.40 -17.36
N ARG A 125 -3.66 -6.34 -16.91
CA ARG A 125 -3.48 -7.03 -15.63
C ARG A 125 -2.16 -7.79 -15.58
N LEU A 126 -1.85 -8.55 -16.63
CA LEU A 126 -0.60 -9.30 -16.71
C LEU A 126 0.62 -8.36 -16.65
N ARG A 127 0.59 -7.26 -17.40
CA ARG A 127 1.68 -6.26 -17.38
C ARG A 127 1.88 -5.65 -16.00
N TYR A 128 0.80 -5.32 -15.31
CA TYR A 128 0.86 -4.79 -13.96
C TYR A 128 1.37 -5.84 -12.97
N ALA A 129 0.82 -7.05 -13.00
CA ALA A 129 1.25 -8.15 -12.13
C ALA A 129 2.76 -8.43 -12.26
N LEU A 130 3.31 -8.40 -13.48
CA LEU A 130 4.75 -8.53 -13.72
C LEU A 130 5.57 -7.39 -13.10
N LYS A 131 5.05 -6.15 -13.07
CA LYS A 131 5.72 -5.04 -12.36
C LYS A 131 5.76 -5.27 -10.86
N VAL A 132 4.64 -5.72 -10.28
CA VAL A 132 4.56 -6.06 -8.86
C VAL A 132 5.51 -7.21 -8.53
N TYR A 133 5.50 -8.29 -9.31
CA TYR A 133 6.40 -9.43 -9.15
C TYR A 133 7.88 -9.01 -9.09
N ARG A 134 8.31 -8.12 -9.99
CA ARG A 134 9.68 -7.59 -10.02
C ARG A 134 10.04 -6.75 -8.79
N ASN A 135 9.05 -6.22 -8.08
CA ASN A 135 9.22 -5.47 -6.83
C ASN A 135 9.17 -6.33 -5.58
N LEU A 136 8.86 -7.62 -5.69
CA LEU A 136 9.03 -8.57 -4.59
C LEU A 136 10.50 -8.74 -4.22
N PRO A 137 10.82 -9.05 -2.94
CA PRO A 137 12.15 -9.50 -2.55
C PRO A 137 12.64 -10.67 -3.41
N PRO A 138 13.93 -10.69 -3.82
CA PRO A 138 14.45 -11.74 -4.70
C PRO A 138 14.21 -13.16 -4.20
N GLU A 139 14.31 -13.37 -2.89
CA GLU A 139 14.11 -14.67 -2.24
C GLU A 139 12.68 -15.21 -2.34
N LEU A 140 11.70 -14.32 -2.51
CA LEU A 140 10.29 -14.73 -2.73
C LEU A 140 10.02 -15.02 -4.22
N ARG A 141 10.72 -14.37 -5.13
CA ARG A 141 10.60 -14.63 -6.57
C ARG A 141 11.17 -15.98 -6.98
N MET A 142 12.27 -16.40 -6.35
CA MET A 142 12.97 -17.66 -6.69
C MET A 142 12.25 -18.92 -6.22
N ARG A 143 11.33 -18.82 -5.25
CA ARG A 143 10.56 -19.98 -4.76
C ARG A 143 9.52 -20.47 -5.74
N GLU A 144 8.93 -19.57 -6.55
CA GLU A 144 7.90 -19.92 -7.52
C GLU A 144 8.46 -20.56 -8.80
N GLU A 145 9.78 -20.43 -9.07
CA GLU A 145 10.43 -21.06 -10.21
C GLU A 145 10.85 -22.53 -9.96
N GLN A 146 10.67 -23.03 -8.72
CA GLN A 146 11.08 -24.39 -8.32
C GLN A 146 9.89 -25.33 -8.04
N GLU A 147 8.65 -24.86 -8.13
CA GLU A 147 7.42 -25.66 -8.02
C GLU A 147 6.80 -25.90 -9.40
#